data_e7245ae2bb214c118d2feb314d56bf75
#
_entry.id   e7245ae2bb214c118d2feb314d56bf75
#
_cell.length_a   1.000
_cell.length_b   1.000
_cell.length_c   1.000
_cell.angle_alpha   90.00
_cell.angle_beta   90.00
_cell.angle_gamma   90.00
#
_symmetry.space_group_name_H-M   'P 1'
#
loop_
_entity.id
_entity.type
_entity.pdbx_description
1 polymer ?
#
loop_
_entity_poly.entity_id
_entity_poly.type
_entity_poly.pdbx_seq_one_letter_code
_entity_poly.pdbx_strand_id
1 'polypeptide(L)'
;METFELLQQYSMHNYRLYDDAFGRLTRIFEMALKVRIKQLGQFRKGDTLAKIISKIANSYPKELTHLLDWGRKMRNMGAHPRPGTLMGSMLKLPILRMTNLINDIFREKEFLLEENNKAKLLGSEFKGMKKGLWKYDKYLIHSVELLAFRAEYTLWVMKPVGLKFPQIMDEVFYDQPFYITLKNYALRGKDMVGVDAKGYSIVLEKTEKKENIEMLENYRWQLASSAPDVRDTIESMLHHNMDYQIQSFKNTYSAL
;
A
#
# COMPACT_ATOMS: atom_id res chain seq x y z
N MET A 1 -4.75 22.96 1.33
CA MET A 1 -3.83 21.91 0.84
C MET A 1 -2.39 22.41 0.86
N GLU A 2 -2.05 23.52 0.22
CA GLU A 2 -0.67 24.05 0.11
C GLU A 2 0.15 24.04 1.41
N THR A 3 -0.42 24.55 2.53
CA THR A 3 0.27 24.52 3.83
C THR A 3 0.51 23.11 4.36
N PHE A 4 -0.36 22.15 4.05
CA PHE A 4 -0.15 20.75 4.41
C PHE A 4 0.98 20.13 3.59
N GLU A 5 1.02 20.38 2.29
CA GLU A 5 2.05 19.90 1.37
C GLU A 5 3.43 20.43 1.76
N LEU A 6 3.53 21.73 2.10
CA LEU A 6 4.76 22.32 2.61
C LEU A 6 5.21 21.67 3.94
N LEU A 7 4.31 21.47 4.90
CA LEU A 7 4.63 20.79 6.15
C LEU A 7 5.07 19.35 5.92
N GLN A 8 4.45 18.62 5.00
CA GLN A 8 4.85 17.27 4.62
C GLN A 8 6.24 17.25 4.02
N GLN A 9 6.56 18.20 3.15
CA GLN A 9 7.87 18.34 2.52
C GLN A 9 8.96 18.64 3.55
N TYR A 10 8.73 19.61 4.44
CA TYR A 10 9.69 19.96 5.49
C TYR A 10 9.79 18.92 6.61
N SER A 11 8.78 18.09 6.82
CA SER A 11 8.81 17.03 7.83
C SER A 11 9.86 15.95 7.51
N MET A 12 10.30 15.83 6.27
CA MET A 12 11.44 14.98 5.91
C MET A 12 12.75 15.41 6.57
N HIS A 13 12.89 16.71 6.88
CA HIS A 13 14.06 17.29 7.52
C HIS A 13 13.86 17.54 9.02
N ASN A 14 12.60 17.65 9.46
CA ASN A 14 12.26 17.86 10.87
C ASN A 14 11.05 17.00 11.26
N TYR A 15 11.30 15.89 11.94
CA TYR A 15 10.27 14.91 12.32
C TYR A 15 9.11 15.49 13.14
N ARG A 16 9.32 16.60 13.87
CA ARG A 16 8.27 17.28 14.66
C ARG A 16 7.16 17.88 13.79
N LEU A 17 7.50 18.23 12.55
CA LEU A 17 6.51 18.75 11.60
C LEU A 17 5.49 17.71 11.13
N TYR A 18 5.77 16.39 11.32
CA TYR A 18 4.78 15.36 11.05
C TYR A 18 3.54 15.48 11.94
N ASP A 19 3.70 15.87 13.20
CA ASP A 19 2.59 16.03 14.14
C ASP A 19 1.68 17.19 13.68
N ASP A 20 2.26 18.32 13.29
CA ASP A 20 1.53 19.46 12.77
C ASP A 20 0.84 19.16 11.43
N ALA A 21 1.54 18.50 10.51
CA ALA A 21 0.99 18.07 9.24
C ALA A 21 -0.20 17.12 9.45
N PHE A 22 -0.05 16.16 10.34
CA PHE A 22 -1.12 15.22 10.67
C PHE A 22 -2.33 15.91 11.32
N GLY A 23 -2.09 16.81 12.27
CA GLY A 23 -3.15 17.60 12.90
C GLY A 23 -3.95 18.45 11.91
N ARG A 24 -3.29 19.04 10.91
CA ARG A 24 -3.95 19.75 9.82
C ARG A 24 -4.73 18.80 8.90
N LEU A 25 -4.13 17.68 8.55
CA LEU A 25 -4.76 16.68 7.67
C LEU A 25 -6.04 16.12 8.27
N THR A 26 -6.06 15.85 9.58
CA THR A 26 -7.28 15.38 10.27
C THR A 26 -8.41 16.40 10.23
N ARG A 27 -8.10 17.71 10.28
CA ARG A 27 -9.09 18.78 10.08
C ARG A 27 -9.57 18.84 8.64
N ILE A 28 -8.68 18.68 7.66
CA ILE A 28 -9.04 18.61 6.24
C ILE A 28 -9.97 17.43 6.00
N PHE A 29 -9.70 16.25 6.58
CA PHE A 29 -10.57 15.09 6.51
C PHE A 29 -11.99 15.39 7.04
N GLU A 30 -12.11 16.03 8.20
CA GLU A 30 -13.42 16.44 8.73
C GLU A 30 -14.14 17.42 7.79
N MET A 31 -13.40 18.38 7.22
CA MET A 31 -13.97 19.31 6.24
C MET A 31 -14.42 18.62 4.96
N ALA A 32 -13.62 17.69 4.44
CA ALA A 32 -13.95 16.89 3.25
C ALA A 32 -15.25 16.11 3.43
N LEU A 33 -15.43 15.45 4.58
CA LEU A 33 -16.67 14.77 4.92
C LEU A 33 -17.88 15.72 4.96
N LYS A 34 -17.71 16.92 5.54
CA LYS A 34 -18.78 17.93 5.58
C LYS A 34 -19.12 18.46 4.19
N VAL A 35 -18.13 18.64 3.32
CA VAL A 35 -18.35 19.05 1.93
C VAL A 35 -19.08 17.95 1.17
N ARG A 36 -18.59 16.69 1.25
CA ARG A 36 -19.20 15.56 0.54
C ARG A 36 -20.64 15.33 0.95
N ILE A 37 -20.97 15.36 2.26
CA ILE A 37 -22.36 15.14 2.73
C ILE A 37 -23.29 16.29 2.27
N LYS A 38 -22.79 17.52 2.11
CA LYS A 38 -23.53 18.63 1.52
C LYS A 38 -23.80 18.39 0.04
N GLN A 39 -22.81 17.95 -0.73
CA GLN A 39 -22.97 17.59 -2.16
C GLN A 39 -24.01 16.48 -2.34
N LEU A 40 -24.10 15.53 -1.40
CA LEU A 40 -25.10 14.48 -1.40
C LEU A 40 -26.50 14.95 -0.92
N GLY A 41 -26.68 16.22 -0.54
CA GLY A 41 -27.94 16.76 -0.07
C GLY A 41 -28.40 16.23 1.30
N GLN A 42 -27.50 15.57 2.05
CA GLN A 42 -27.85 14.85 3.28
C GLN A 42 -27.35 15.53 4.57
N PHE A 43 -26.73 16.70 4.44
CA PHE A 43 -26.23 17.45 5.60
C PHE A 43 -27.36 18.01 6.45
N ARG A 44 -27.27 17.83 7.78
CA ARG A 44 -28.15 18.48 8.75
C ARG A 44 -27.33 19.26 9.77
N LYS A 45 -27.77 20.47 10.12
CA LYS A 45 -27.13 21.28 11.18
C LYS A 45 -27.15 20.49 12.50
N GLY A 46 -26.00 20.35 13.16
CA GLY A 46 -25.85 19.57 14.39
C GLY A 46 -25.45 18.10 14.16
N ASP A 47 -25.25 17.66 12.92
CA ASP A 47 -24.72 16.31 12.69
C ASP A 47 -23.31 16.19 13.28
N THR A 48 -23.12 15.17 14.12
CA THR A 48 -21.78 14.78 14.61
C THR A 48 -20.97 14.13 13.51
N LEU A 49 -19.65 14.12 13.65
CA LEU A 49 -18.76 13.46 12.68
C LEU A 49 -19.13 11.99 12.45
N ALA A 50 -19.51 11.27 13.52
CA ALA A 50 -19.96 9.89 13.42
C ALA A 50 -21.23 9.75 12.57
N LYS A 51 -22.22 10.65 12.74
CA LYS A 51 -23.43 10.66 11.90
C LYS A 51 -23.13 10.97 10.44
N ILE A 52 -22.23 11.91 10.18
CA ILE A 52 -21.80 12.24 8.81
C ILE A 52 -21.15 11.03 8.16
N ILE A 53 -20.23 10.35 8.85
CA ILE A 53 -19.57 9.13 8.35
C ILE A 53 -20.60 8.03 8.07
N SER A 54 -21.54 7.79 8.99
CA SER A 54 -22.60 6.78 8.77
C SER A 54 -23.43 7.07 7.50
N LYS A 55 -23.77 8.33 7.24
CA LYS A 55 -24.51 8.73 6.03
C LYS A 55 -23.68 8.53 4.77
N ILE A 56 -22.40 8.95 4.77
CA ILE A 56 -21.48 8.78 3.65
C ILE A 56 -21.23 7.30 3.39
N ALA A 57 -21.09 6.47 4.41
CA ALA A 57 -20.85 5.04 4.30
C ALA A 57 -21.94 4.32 3.47
N ASN A 58 -23.18 4.80 3.49
CA ASN A 58 -24.26 4.27 2.64
C ASN A 58 -24.01 4.50 1.13
N SER A 59 -23.20 5.50 0.79
CA SER A 59 -22.81 5.84 -0.58
C SER A 59 -21.44 5.27 -0.99
N TYR A 60 -20.84 4.44 -0.12
CA TYR A 60 -19.51 3.85 -0.33
C TYR A 60 -19.57 2.33 -0.40
N PRO A 61 -18.61 1.69 -1.11
CA PRO A 61 -18.43 0.25 -1.03
C PRO A 61 -18.19 -0.19 0.43
N LYS A 62 -18.78 -1.32 0.82
CA LYS A 62 -18.66 -1.83 2.20
C LYS A 62 -17.20 -2.02 2.63
N GLU A 63 -16.34 -2.38 1.69
CA GLU A 63 -14.92 -2.58 1.90
C GLU A 63 -14.18 -1.30 2.32
N LEU A 64 -14.73 -0.12 1.97
CA LEU A 64 -14.13 1.18 2.30
C LEU A 64 -14.73 1.82 3.55
N THR A 65 -15.85 1.32 4.06
CA THR A 65 -16.51 1.93 5.24
C THR A 65 -15.66 1.87 6.50
N HIS A 66 -14.88 0.79 6.68
CA HIS A 66 -13.96 0.67 7.81
C HIS A 66 -12.83 1.73 7.77
N LEU A 67 -12.44 2.20 6.57
CA LEU A 67 -11.44 3.27 6.44
C LEU A 67 -11.99 4.62 6.90
N LEU A 68 -13.28 4.88 6.71
CA LEU A 68 -13.92 6.09 7.24
C LEU A 68 -13.92 6.10 8.78
N ASP A 69 -14.19 4.95 9.41
CA ASP A 69 -14.11 4.84 10.88
C ASP A 69 -12.68 4.93 11.40
N TRP A 70 -11.73 4.33 10.68
CA TRP A 70 -10.31 4.53 10.96
C TRP A 70 -9.92 6.02 10.91
N GLY A 71 -10.34 6.75 9.87
CA GLY A 71 -10.10 8.20 9.75
C GLY A 71 -10.66 8.99 10.94
N ARG A 72 -11.87 8.62 11.41
CA ARG A 72 -12.48 9.19 12.62
C ARG A 72 -11.63 8.93 13.87
N LYS A 73 -11.15 7.69 14.05
CA LYS A 73 -10.29 7.31 15.17
C LYS A 73 -8.97 8.10 15.14
N MET A 74 -8.35 8.23 13.97
CA MET A 74 -7.13 9.03 13.78
C MET A 74 -7.36 10.50 14.11
N ARG A 75 -8.45 11.09 13.64
CA ARG A 75 -8.83 12.48 13.97
C ARG A 75 -9.00 12.67 15.49
N ASN A 76 -9.67 11.74 16.17
CA ASN A 76 -9.88 11.82 17.61
C ASN A 76 -8.57 11.65 18.38
N MET A 77 -7.66 10.81 17.92
CA MET A 77 -6.33 10.64 18.49
C MET A 77 -5.51 11.94 18.39
N GLY A 78 -5.54 12.61 17.24
CA GLY A 78 -4.87 13.90 17.05
C GLY A 78 -5.47 15.03 17.87
N ALA A 79 -6.79 15.00 18.14
CA ALA A 79 -7.46 16.00 18.97
C ALA A 79 -7.30 15.76 20.48
N HIS A 80 -7.08 14.53 20.91
CA HIS A 80 -6.96 14.11 22.30
C HIS A 80 -5.80 13.13 22.46
N PRO A 81 -4.55 13.61 22.37
CA PRO A 81 -3.38 12.75 22.50
C PRO A 81 -3.34 12.06 23.88
N ARG A 82 -3.01 10.79 23.87
CA ARG A 82 -2.88 9.93 25.06
C ARG A 82 -1.49 9.33 25.10
N PRO A 83 -1.02 8.81 26.24
CA PRO A 83 0.18 7.97 26.25
C PRO A 83 0.09 6.85 25.21
N GLY A 84 1.15 6.66 24.39
CA GLY A 84 1.16 5.72 23.26
C GLY A 84 0.56 6.26 21.95
N THR A 85 0.23 7.56 21.87
CA THR A 85 -0.15 8.21 20.60
C THR A 85 1.01 8.17 19.62
N LEU A 86 0.71 7.84 18.35
CA LEU A 86 1.70 7.87 17.26
C LEU A 86 2.24 9.30 17.09
N MET A 87 3.55 9.44 16.94
CA MET A 87 4.23 10.72 16.83
C MET A 87 5.36 10.67 15.79
N GLY A 88 5.70 11.82 15.25
CA GLY A 88 6.83 12.02 14.37
C GLY A 88 6.77 11.14 13.13
N SER A 89 7.86 10.46 12.79
CA SER A 89 7.98 9.65 11.59
C SER A 89 7.00 8.46 11.49
N MET A 90 6.44 8.00 12.62
CA MET A 90 5.39 6.97 12.66
C MET A 90 4.10 7.43 11.95
N LEU A 91 3.93 8.73 11.76
CA LEU A 91 2.77 9.32 11.08
C LEU A 91 2.87 9.28 9.55
N LYS A 92 4.00 8.90 8.95
CA LYS A 92 4.16 8.84 7.49
C LYS A 92 3.07 8.03 6.81
N LEU A 93 2.87 6.79 7.24
CA LEU A 93 1.86 5.91 6.69
C LEU A 93 0.43 6.38 6.99
N PRO A 94 0.06 6.76 8.22
CA PRO A 94 -1.21 7.42 8.52
C PRO A 94 -1.51 8.65 7.65
N ILE A 95 -0.53 9.50 7.39
CA ILE A 95 -0.68 10.68 6.51
C ILE A 95 -1.05 10.26 5.10
N LEU A 96 -0.28 9.36 4.47
CA LEU A 96 -0.57 8.87 3.12
C LEU A 96 -1.96 8.21 3.03
N ARG A 97 -2.30 7.38 4.00
CA ARG A 97 -3.60 6.70 4.06
C ARG A 97 -4.76 7.70 4.22
N MET A 98 -4.59 8.73 5.05
CA MET A 98 -5.59 9.77 5.23
C MET A 98 -5.76 10.62 3.97
N THR A 99 -4.67 10.96 3.29
CA THR A 99 -4.70 11.71 2.01
C THR A 99 -5.46 10.91 0.95
N ASN A 100 -5.15 9.61 0.80
CA ASN A 100 -5.88 8.74 -0.13
C ASN A 100 -7.37 8.64 0.24
N LEU A 101 -7.69 8.51 1.52
CA LEU A 101 -9.08 8.46 1.98
C LEU A 101 -9.84 9.76 1.65
N ILE A 102 -9.21 10.92 1.82
CA ILE A 102 -9.79 12.21 1.46
C ILE A 102 -10.07 12.25 -0.05
N ASN A 103 -9.14 11.81 -0.88
CA ASN A 103 -9.35 11.75 -2.33
C ASN A 103 -10.49 10.80 -2.69
N ASP A 104 -10.52 9.61 -2.08
CA ASP A 104 -11.56 8.61 -2.34
C ASP A 104 -12.97 9.06 -1.91
N ILE A 105 -13.11 9.95 -0.91
CA ILE A 105 -14.40 10.52 -0.50
C ILE A 105 -15.11 11.26 -1.65
N PHE A 106 -14.36 11.83 -2.60
CA PHE A 106 -14.93 12.60 -3.71
C PHE A 106 -15.07 11.78 -5.00
N ARG A 107 -14.61 10.53 -5.04
CA ARG A 107 -14.77 9.66 -6.20
C ARG A 107 -16.17 9.03 -6.23
N GLU A 108 -16.63 8.71 -7.43
CA GLU A 108 -17.91 8.02 -7.61
C GLU A 108 -17.81 6.58 -7.08
N LYS A 109 -18.91 6.12 -6.48
CA LYS A 109 -18.99 4.78 -5.86
C LYS A 109 -18.74 3.66 -6.88
N GLU A 110 -19.33 3.80 -8.05
CA GLU A 110 -19.23 2.84 -9.16
C GLU A 110 -17.78 2.67 -9.59
N PHE A 111 -17.04 3.75 -9.68
CA PHE A 111 -15.63 3.74 -10.04
C PHE A 111 -14.76 3.02 -9.00
N LEU A 112 -15.02 3.27 -7.71
CA LEU A 112 -14.32 2.60 -6.62
C LEU A 112 -14.64 1.10 -6.57
N LEU A 113 -15.89 0.71 -6.87
CA LEU A 113 -16.30 -0.69 -6.98
C LEU A 113 -15.62 -1.38 -8.17
N GLU A 114 -15.55 -0.72 -9.32
CA GLU A 114 -14.90 -1.24 -10.51
C GLU A 114 -13.40 -1.49 -10.26
N GLU A 115 -12.69 -0.53 -9.68
CA GLU A 115 -11.28 -0.69 -9.32
C GLU A 115 -11.07 -1.89 -8.37
N ASN A 116 -11.91 -2.02 -7.34
CA ASN A 116 -11.82 -3.12 -6.39
C ASN A 116 -12.10 -4.48 -7.05
N ASN A 117 -13.11 -4.55 -7.90
CA ASN A 117 -13.45 -5.77 -8.63
C ASN A 117 -12.33 -6.15 -9.61
N LYS A 118 -11.77 -5.18 -10.32
CA LYS A 118 -10.65 -5.40 -11.24
C LYS A 118 -9.40 -5.89 -10.51
N ALA A 119 -9.08 -5.31 -9.35
CA ALA A 119 -7.99 -5.79 -8.52
C ALA A 119 -8.20 -7.25 -8.05
N LYS A 120 -9.43 -7.64 -7.69
CA LYS A 120 -9.77 -9.02 -7.30
C LYS A 120 -9.64 -9.98 -8.48
N LEU A 121 -10.15 -9.61 -9.66
CA LEU A 121 -10.05 -10.42 -10.89
C LEU A 121 -8.59 -10.67 -11.26
N LEU A 122 -7.78 -9.62 -11.31
CA LEU A 122 -6.35 -9.72 -11.60
C LEU A 122 -5.61 -10.56 -10.54
N GLY A 123 -5.91 -10.35 -9.25
CA GLY A 123 -5.34 -11.16 -8.17
C GLY A 123 -5.67 -12.64 -8.32
N SER A 124 -6.82 -12.99 -8.89
CA SER A 124 -7.21 -14.37 -9.20
C SER A 124 -6.48 -14.90 -10.44
N GLU A 125 -6.42 -14.12 -11.51
CA GLU A 125 -5.74 -14.47 -12.77
C GLU A 125 -4.26 -14.76 -12.54
N PHE A 126 -3.58 -13.89 -11.79
CA PHE A 126 -2.15 -14.02 -11.50
C PHE A 126 -1.84 -14.84 -10.24
N LYS A 127 -2.82 -15.53 -9.65
CA LYS A 127 -2.63 -16.31 -8.42
C LYS A 127 -1.50 -17.34 -8.52
N GLY A 128 -1.29 -17.91 -9.70
CA GLY A 128 -0.23 -18.88 -9.98
C GLY A 128 1.18 -18.31 -9.80
N MET A 129 1.35 -16.98 -9.90
CA MET A 129 2.64 -16.31 -9.74
C MET A 129 3.08 -16.13 -8.29
N LYS A 130 2.20 -16.38 -7.32
CA LYS A 130 2.57 -16.35 -5.89
C LYS A 130 3.53 -17.48 -5.49
N LYS A 131 3.57 -18.55 -6.27
CA LYS A 131 4.42 -19.71 -6.03
C LYS A 131 5.02 -20.16 -7.35
N GLY A 132 6.31 -19.97 -7.51
CA GLY A 132 7.03 -20.38 -8.71
C GLY A 132 8.44 -19.86 -8.69
N LEU A 133 9.03 -19.79 -9.87
CA LEU A 133 10.38 -19.30 -10.01
C LEU A 133 10.51 -18.61 -11.36
N TRP A 134 10.89 -17.34 -11.33
CA TRP A 134 11.06 -16.47 -12.51
C TRP A 134 12.41 -15.79 -12.50
N LYS A 135 12.91 -15.49 -13.66
CA LYS A 135 14.05 -14.60 -13.84
C LYS A 135 13.56 -13.20 -14.20
N TYR A 136 14.14 -12.22 -13.55
CA TYR A 136 13.97 -10.81 -13.86
C TYR A 136 15.31 -10.12 -13.74
N ASP A 137 15.88 -9.70 -14.87
CA ASP A 137 17.26 -9.18 -14.92
C ASP A 137 18.23 -10.16 -14.24
N LYS A 138 18.97 -9.71 -13.25
CA LYS A 138 19.89 -10.53 -12.44
C LYS A 138 19.24 -11.26 -11.27
N TYR A 139 17.95 -11.02 -11.02
CA TYR A 139 17.24 -11.58 -9.86
C TYR A 139 16.54 -12.89 -10.21
N LEU A 140 16.56 -13.80 -9.26
CA LEU A 140 15.70 -14.98 -9.22
C LEU A 140 14.54 -14.67 -8.29
N ILE A 141 13.30 -14.72 -8.80
CA ILE A 141 12.08 -14.30 -8.09
C ILE A 141 11.27 -15.54 -7.73
N HIS A 142 10.92 -15.70 -6.46
CA HIS A 142 10.12 -16.85 -6.00
C HIS A 142 8.65 -16.54 -5.77
N SER A 143 8.26 -15.27 -5.75
CA SER A 143 6.88 -14.85 -5.60
C SER A 143 6.66 -13.50 -6.28
N VAL A 144 5.56 -13.39 -7.02
CA VAL A 144 5.07 -12.15 -7.61
C VAL A 144 3.62 -11.98 -7.18
N GLU A 145 3.27 -10.85 -6.58
CA GLU A 145 1.93 -10.59 -6.09
C GLU A 145 1.44 -9.21 -6.52
N LEU A 146 0.19 -9.15 -6.98
CA LEU A 146 -0.51 -7.89 -7.20
C LEU A 146 -0.89 -7.30 -5.85
N LEU A 147 -0.47 -6.06 -5.58
CA LEU A 147 -0.77 -5.35 -4.34
C LEU A 147 -1.93 -4.36 -4.50
N ALA A 148 -1.99 -3.66 -5.62
CA ALA A 148 -3.00 -2.64 -5.85
C ALA A 148 -3.25 -2.42 -7.35
N PHE A 149 -4.46 -1.93 -7.64
CA PHE A 149 -4.87 -1.42 -8.94
C PHE A 149 -5.43 0.00 -8.74
N ARG A 150 -5.06 0.93 -9.62
CA ARG A 150 -5.56 2.30 -9.61
C ARG A 150 -5.53 2.87 -11.03
N ALA A 151 -6.67 3.40 -11.51
CA ALA A 151 -6.83 3.82 -12.88
C ALA A 151 -6.46 2.68 -13.86
N GLU A 152 -5.39 2.82 -14.63
CA GLU A 152 -4.89 1.78 -15.56
C GLU A 152 -3.61 1.10 -15.08
N TYR A 153 -3.13 1.49 -13.88
CA TYR A 153 -1.86 1.02 -13.33
C TYR A 153 -2.06 -0.08 -12.28
N THR A 154 -1.09 -0.97 -12.20
CA THR A 154 -0.99 -2.02 -11.19
C THR A 154 0.31 -1.91 -10.42
N LEU A 155 0.26 -2.14 -9.12
CA LEU A 155 1.44 -2.25 -8.27
C LEU A 155 1.69 -3.72 -7.97
N TRP A 156 2.90 -4.18 -8.27
CA TRP A 156 3.34 -5.55 -8.01
C TRP A 156 4.50 -5.56 -7.04
N VAL A 157 4.53 -6.57 -6.16
CA VAL A 157 5.70 -6.90 -5.36
C VAL A 157 6.37 -8.15 -5.92
N MET A 158 7.68 -8.08 -6.06
CA MET A 158 8.55 -9.18 -6.45
C MET A 158 9.43 -9.56 -5.27
N LYS A 159 9.38 -10.83 -4.86
CA LYS A 159 10.16 -11.36 -3.76
C LYS A 159 11.34 -12.16 -4.32
N PRO A 160 12.56 -11.63 -4.27
CA PRO A 160 13.73 -12.33 -4.76
C PRO A 160 14.11 -13.51 -3.85
N VAL A 161 14.82 -14.47 -4.43
CA VAL A 161 15.49 -15.53 -3.68
C VAL A 161 16.73 -14.93 -3.06
N GLY A 162 16.71 -14.72 -1.74
CA GLY A 162 17.87 -14.24 -0.99
C GLY A 162 18.98 -15.29 -0.95
N LEU A 163 20.21 -14.85 -1.17
CA LEU A 163 21.37 -15.73 -1.15
C LEU A 163 22.07 -15.79 0.21
N LYS A 164 21.78 -14.85 1.09
CA LYS A 164 22.39 -14.76 2.43
C LYS A 164 21.34 -14.36 3.45
N PHE A 165 21.16 -15.20 4.46
CA PHE A 165 20.47 -14.81 5.68
C PHE A 165 21.48 -14.25 6.66
N PRO A 166 21.15 -13.18 7.38
CA PRO A 166 21.97 -12.71 8.46
C PRO A 166 22.06 -13.79 9.54
N GLN A 167 23.26 -14.20 9.90
CA GLN A 167 23.48 -15.04 11.08
C GLN A 167 23.38 -14.22 12.37
N ILE A 168 23.43 -12.88 12.26
CA ILE A 168 23.37 -11.90 13.35
C ILE A 168 22.45 -10.77 12.94
N MET A 169 21.58 -10.30 13.82
CA MET A 169 20.56 -9.25 13.54
C MET A 169 21.12 -7.92 13.03
N ASP A 170 22.41 -7.63 13.27
CA ASP A 170 23.04 -6.38 12.86
C ASP A 170 23.49 -6.35 11.39
N GLU A 171 23.52 -7.51 10.71
CA GLU A 171 23.92 -7.63 9.31
C GLU A 171 22.77 -8.19 8.46
N VAL A 172 21.69 -7.43 8.33
CA VAL A 172 20.51 -7.85 7.56
C VAL A 172 20.76 -7.63 6.07
N PHE A 173 21.40 -8.59 5.42
CA PHE A 173 21.51 -8.66 3.95
C PHE A 173 20.67 -9.81 3.40
N TYR A 174 19.36 -9.65 3.36
CA TYR A 174 18.50 -10.41 2.47
C TYR A 174 18.02 -9.49 1.34
N ASP A 175 17.84 -10.05 0.15
CA ASP A 175 17.32 -9.29 -0.98
C ASP A 175 15.91 -8.80 -0.63
N GLN A 176 15.78 -7.49 -0.46
CA GLN A 176 14.50 -6.90 -0.12
C GLN A 176 13.54 -7.03 -1.31
N PRO A 177 12.25 -7.26 -1.03
CA PRO A 177 11.24 -7.18 -2.06
C PRO A 177 11.31 -5.83 -2.79
N PHE A 178 11.19 -5.85 -4.08
CA PHE A 178 11.08 -4.64 -4.87
C PHE A 178 9.71 -4.54 -5.51
N TYR A 179 9.35 -3.33 -5.88
CA TYR A 179 8.02 -2.98 -6.34
C TYR A 179 8.10 -2.41 -7.73
N ILE A 180 7.21 -2.88 -8.61
CA ILE A 180 7.08 -2.35 -9.97
C ILE A 180 5.65 -1.90 -10.22
N THR A 181 5.52 -0.82 -10.96
CA THR A 181 4.23 -0.34 -11.44
C THR A 181 4.13 -0.63 -12.92
N LEU A 182 3.09 -1.38 -13.32
CA LEU A 182 2.85 -1.72 -14.72
C LEU A 182 1.56 -1.07 -15.22
N LYS A 183 1.62 -0.52 -16.43
CA LYS A 183 0.46 -0.02 -17.16
C LYS A 183 -0.19 -1.12 -18.00
N ASN A 184 0.62 -1.84 -18.76
CA ASN A 184 0.19 -2.96 -19.59
C ASN A 184 0.86 -4.23 -19.08
N TYR A 185 0.11 -5.29 -18.92
CA TYR A 185 0.60 -6.59 -18.42
C TYR A 185 -0.23 -7.72 -18.99
N ALA A 186 0.41 -8.86 -19.22
CA ALA A 186 -0.24 -10.08 -19.70
C ALA A 186 0.57 -11.31 -19.31
N LEU A 187 -0.12 -12.45 -19.19
CA LEU A 187 0.52 -13.76 -19.16
C LEU A 187 0.71 -14.24 -20.60
N ARG A 188 1.94 -14.58 -20.98
CA ARG A 188 2.29 -15.23 -22.24
C ARG A 188 2.82 -16.64 -21.95
N GLY A 189 1.92 -17.61 -21.99
CA GLY A 189 2.22 -18.95 -21.52
C GLY A 189 2.48 -18.98 -20.02
N LYS A 190 3.74 -19.20 -19.62
CA LYS A 190 4.16 -19.20 -18.21
C LYS A 190 4.87 -17.91 -17.79
N ASP A 191 5.12 -16.99 -18.71
CA ASP A 191 5.85 -15.76 -18.50
C ASP A 191 4.90 -14.59 -18.27
N MET A 192 5.31 -13.63 -17.46
CA MET A 192 4.62 -12.36 -17.33
C MET A 192 5.36 -11.29 -18.13
N VAL A 193 4.64 -10.59 -18.98
CA VAL A 193 5.16 -9.43 -19.72
C VAL A 193 4.38 -8.18 -19.33
N GLY A 194 5.05 -7.04 -19.33
CA GLY A 194 4.41 -5.78 -19.02
C GLY A 194 5.21 -4.60 -19.51
N VAL A 195 4.62 -3.42 -19.36
CA VAL A 195 5.29 -2.14 -19.60
C VAL A 195 5.19 -1.33 -18.32
N ASP A 196 6.31 -0.84 -17.83
CA ASP A 196 6.32 -0.01 -16.64
C ASP A 196 5.74 1.39 -16.88
N ALA A 197 5.60 2.17 -15.82
CA ALA A 197 5.08 3.54 -15.91
C ALA A 197 5.97 4.49 -16.73
N LYS A 198 7.24 4.12 -16.99
CA LYS A 198 8.19 4.89 -17.80
C LYS A 198 8.26 4.42 -19.26
N GLY A 199 7.53 3.35 -19.61
CA GLY A 199 7.50 2.79 -20.94
C GLY A 199 8.52 1.67 -21.18
N TYR A 200 9.27 1.21 -20.18
CA TYR A 200 10.20 0.09 -20.32
C TYR A 200 9.48 -1.24 -20.30
N SER A 201 9.90 -2.14 -21.20
CA SER A 201 9.38 -3.51 -21.22
C SER A 201 9.92 -4.29 -20.02
N ILE A 202 9.02 -4.96 -19.33
CA ILE A 202 9.30 -5.85 -18.20
C ILE A 202 8.94 -7.26 -18.63
N VAL A 203 9.87 -8.20 -18.47
CA VAL A 203 9.63 -9.62 -18.76
C VAL A 203 10.09 -10.43 -17.56
N LEU A 204 9.19 -11.23 -17.00
CA LEU A 204 9.49 -12.25 -16.00
C LEU A 204 9.42 -13.61 -16.67
N GLU A 205 10.56 -14.20 -16.93
CA GLU A 205 10.69 -15.51 -17.58
C GLU A 205 10.59 -16.63 -16.55
N LYS A 206 9.63 -17.54 -16.71
CA LYS A 206 9.56 -18.70 -15.86
C LYS A 206 10.78 -19.60 -16.05
N THR A 207 11.36 -20.04 -14.95
CA THR A 207 12.54 -20.93 -14.98
C THR A 207 12.26 -22.24 -14.26
N GLU A 208 12.69 -23.34 -14.89
CA GLU A 208 12.63 -24.71 -14.34
C GLU A 208 14.06 -25.33 -14.34
N LYS A 209 15.10 -24.51 -14.47
CA LYS A 209 16.48 -24.96 -14.43
C LYS A 209 16.80 -25.52 -13.04
N LYS A 210 17.45 -26.69 -13.01
CA LYS A 210 17.79 -27.41 -11.77
C LYS A 210 18.58 -26.56 -10.79
N GLU A 211 19.58 -25.81 -11.26
CA GLU A 211 20.39 -24.90 -10.46
C GLU A 211 19.54 -23.82 -9.75
N ASN A 212 18.53 -23.26 -10.44
CA ASN A 212 17.65 -22.24 -9.87
C ASN A 212 16.68 -22.86 -8.82
N ILE A 213 16.26 -24.10 -9.03
CA ILE A 213 15.40 -24.83 -8.09
C ILE A 213 16.21 -25.13 -6.81
N GLU A 214 17.46 -25.60 -6.96
CA GLU A 214 18.35 -25.87 -5.84
C GLU A 214 18.62 -24.58 -5.02
N MET A 215 18.81 -23.44 -5.67
CA MET A 215 18.93 -22.15 -4.99
C MET A 215 17.69 -21.79 -4.18
N LEU A 216 16.49 -22.01 -4.73
CA LEU A 216 15.23 -21.76 -4.02
C LEU A 216 15.05 -22.70 -2.83
N GLU A 217 15.40 -23.97 -2.97
CA GLU A 217 15.31 -24.94 -1.88
C GLU A 217 16.28 -24.60 -0.73
N ASN A 218 17.50 -24.23 -1.06
CA ASN A 218 18.47 -23.74 -0.07
C ASN A 218 17.98 -22.50 0.66
N TYR A 219 17.40 -21.54 -0.09
CA TYR A 219 16.78 -20.34 0.49
C TYR A 219 15.67 -20.69 1.47
N ARG A 220 14.75 -21.59 1.07
CA ARG A 220 13.65 -22.04 1.93
C ARG A 220 14.13 -22.75 3.18
N TRP A 221 15.16 -23.58 3.05
CA TRP A 221 15.78 -24.28 4.18
C TRP A 221 16.40 -23.30 5.17
N GLN A 222 17.16 -22.32 4.67
CA GLN A 222 17.76 -21.27 5.50
C GLN A 222 16.66 -20.47 6.23
N LEU A 223 15.59 -20.08 5.53
CA LEU A 223 14.46 -19.36 6.12
C LEU A 223 13.78 -20.21 7.22
N ALA A 224 13.55 -21.48 6.97
CA ALA A 224 12.96 -22.40 7.96
C ALA A 224 13.85 -22.61 9.18
N SER A 225 15.17 -22.55 9.01
CA SER A 225 16.15 -22.72 10.07
C SER A 225 16.43 -21.44 10.86
N SER A 226 15.91 -20.29 10.42
CA SER A 226 16.05 -19.02 11.14
C SER A 226 15.22 -19.00 12.42
N ALA A 227 15.70 -18.28 13.44
CA ALA A 227 14.98 -18.11 14.69
C ALA A 227 13.58 -17.46 14.45
N PRO A 228 12.54 -17.86 15.22
CA PRO A 228 11.18 -17.35 15.03
C PRO A 228 11.07 -15.82 15.11
N ASP A 229 11.73 -15.19 16.06
CA ASP A 229 11.77 -13.74 16.25
C ASP A 229 12.37 -12.99 15.05
N VAL A 230 13.38 -13.57 14.41
CA VAL A 230 13.97 -13.02 13.17
C VAL A 230 12.94 -13.08 12.04
N ARG A 231 12.24 -14.21 11.88
CA ARG A 231 11.19 -14.36 10.85
C ARG A 231 10.04 -13.38 11.08
N ASP A 232 9.54 -13.27 12.30
CA ASP A 232 8.45 -12.36 12.67
C ASP A 232 8.85 -10.90 12.43
N THR A 233 10.08 -10.54 12.72
CA THR A 233 10.62 -9.20 12.44
C THR A 233 10.66 -8.93 10.94
N ILE A 234 11.18 -9.87 10.14
CA ILE A 234 11.21 -9.75 8.68
C ILE A 234 9.80 -9.60 8.10
N GLU A 235 8.87 -10.45 8.51
CA GLU A 235 7.48 -10.39 8.03
C GLU A 235 6.81 -9.06 8.40
N SER A 236 7.00 -8.59 9.63
CA SER A 236 6.47 -7.29 10.07
C SER A 236 7.01 -6.13 9.26
N MET A 237 8.33 -6.11 9.00
CA MET A 237 8.96 -5.07 8.17
C MET A 237 8.46 -5.13 6.72
N LEU A 238 8.29 -6.33 6.15
CA LEU A 238 7.74 -6.51 4.80
C LEU A 238 6.31 -6.00 4.72
N HIS A 239 5.46 -6.34 5.66
CA HIS A 239 4.07 -5.87 5.70
C HIS A 239 3.98 -4.35 5.81
N HIS A 240 4.79 -3.74 6.67
CA HIS A 240 4.82 -2.29 6.82
C HIS A 240 5.28 -1.59 5.54
N ASN A 241 6.31 -2.12 4.89
CA ASN A 241 6.82 -1.58 3.62
C ASN A 241 5.79 -1.75 2.50
N MET A 242 5.13 -2.91 2.39
CA MET A 242 4.07 -3.14 1.41
C MET A 242 2.91 -2.16 1.58
N ASP A 243 2.46 -1.93 2.80
CA ASP A 243 1.41 -0.95 3.11
C ASP A 243 1.81 0.47 2.67
N TYR A 244 3.04 0.87 2.97
CA TYR A 244 3.56 2.17 2.54
C TYR A 244 3.58 2.29 1.01
N GLN A 245 4.04 1.27 0.30
CA GLN A 245 4.08 1.25 -1.16
C GLN A 245 2.68 1.31 -1.79
N ILE A 246 1.71 0.59 -1.21
CA ILE A 246 0.31 0.64 -1.64
C ILE A 246 -0.25 2.05 -1.49
N GLN A 247 -0.02 2.70 -0.34
CA GLN A 247 -0.54 4.05 -0.10
C GLN A 247 0.16 5.09 -0.99
N SER A 248 1.47 4.98 -1.18
CA SER A 248 2.24 5.83 -2.08
C SER A 248 1.76 5.69 -3.53
N PHE A 249 1.59 4.47 -4.01
CA PHE A 249 1.04 4.17 -5.34
C PHE A 249 -0.34 4.79 -5.53
N LYS A 250 -1.26 4.57 -4.59
CA LYS A 250 -2.61 5.14 -4.66
C LYS A 250 -2.58 6.67 -4.70
N ASN A 251 -1.71 7.29 -3.92
CA ASN A 251 -1.56 8.74 -3.92
C ASN A 251 -1.04 9.27 -5.26
N THR A 252 -0.02 8.61 -5.82
CA THR A 252 0.58 8.99 -7.11
C THR A 252 -0.45 8.94 -8.25
N TYR A 253 -1.31 7.92 -8.28
CA TYR A 253 -2.28 7.71 -9.36
C TYR A 253 -3.71 8.12 -8.98
N SER A 254 -3.89 8.96 -7.96
CA SER A 254 -5.22 9.48 -7.56
C SER A 254 -5.73 10.60 -8.45
N ALA A 255 -4.85 11.33 -9.11
CA ALA A 255 -5.17 12.51 -9.93
C ALA A 255 -5.42 12.16 -11.42
N LEU A 256 -5.30 10.88 -11.78
CA LEU A 256 -5.61 10.35 -13.11
C LEU A 256 -7.01 9.76 -13.14
#